data_eb349f86adda59f0d8fed982379aa99a
#
_entry.id   eb349f86adda59f0d8fed982379aa99a
#
_cell.length_a   1.000
_cell.length_b   1.000
_cell.length_c   1.000
_cell.angle_alpha   90.00
_cell.angle_beta   90.00
_cell.angle_gamma   90.00
#
_symmetry.space_group_name_H-M   'P 1'
#
loop_
_entity.id
_entity.type
_entity.pdbx_description
1 polymer ?
#
loop_
_entity_poly.entity_id
_entity_poly.type
_entity_poly.pdbx_seq_one_letter_code
_entity_poly.pdbx_strand_id
1 'polypeptide(L)'
;PDDWLPKLDYKYRQRSVSLMPVREAKKALLPIFVKPPNNKSHKAECVKNGSHLTQYTEDDYLVLVADPVTWVTEYRCFAVDGKVVTTSIYLRKGELQRKNDFQATKEELAEATKFAQCVLDETVTPNPIVIDVGTIDRGNHEVWAVVELNAAWGSGIYGCDPKEVLKALERY
;
A
#
# COMPACT_ATOMS: atom_id res chain seq x y z
N PRO A 1 9.44 -1.12 -8.41
CA PRO A 1 9.99 -2.48 -8.42
C PRO A 1 9.16 -3.40 -7.51
N ASP A 2 8.99 -4.67 -7.90
CA ASP A 2 8.18 -5.67 -7.20
C ASP A 2 8.65 -5.93 -5.76
N ASP A 3 9.93 -5.72 -5.54
CA ASP A 3 10.63 -5.96 -4.27
C ASP A 3 10.85 -4.69 -3.42
N TRP A 4 10.27 -3.55 -3.80
CA TRP A 4 10.44 -2.30 -3.05
C TRP A 4 9.89 -2.41 -1.62
N LEU A 5 8.64 -2.85 -1.48
CA LEU A 5 8.00 -2.98 -0.16
C LEU A 5 8.71 -4.03 0.74
N PRO A 6 9.13 -5.22 0.26
CA PRO A 6 9.96 -6.14 1.04
C PRO A 6 11.28 -5.56 1.54
N LYS A 7 11.93 -4.70 0.74
CA LYS A 7 13.23 -4.08 1.08
C LYS A 7 13.13 -2.85 1.99
N LEU A 8 11.93 -2.29 2.12
CA LEU A 8 11.69 -1.14 2.99
C LEU A 8 12.03 -1.49 4.43
N ASP A 9 12.59 -0.55 5.19
CA ASP A 9 12.88 -0.75 6.62
C ASP A 9 11.61 -1.19 7.39
N TYR A 10 11.78 -2.07 8.37
CA TYR A 10 10.68 -2.58 9.18
C TYR A 10 9.91 -1.46 9.89
N LYS A 11 10.60 -0.39 10.30
CA LYS A 11 9.96 0.80 10.92
C LYS A 11 8.85 1.41 10.05
N TYR A 12 8.93 1.23 8.72
CA TYR A 12 7.94 1.72 7.77
C TYR A 12 6.92 0.65 7.35
N ARG A 13 7.29 -0.63 7.39
CA ARG A 13 6.38 -1.73 7.04
C ARG A 13 5.49 -2.16 8.19
N GLN A 14 6.03 -2.15 9.40
CA GLN A 14 5.38 -2.59 10.64
C GLN A 14 4.81 -4.03 10.58
N ARG A 15 5.20 -4.80 9.56
CA ARG A 15 4.84 -6.21 9.36
C ARG A 15 5.88 -6.91 8.50
N SER A 16 5.97 -8.22 8.58
CA SER A 16 6.77 -8.99 7.64
C SER A 16 6.17 -8.88 6.23
N VAL A 17 7.03 -8.66 5.24
CA VAL A 17 6.65 -8.67 3.82
C VAL A 17 7.78 -9.30 3.05
N SER A 18 7.47 -10.28 2.21
CA SER A 18 8.43 -10.99 1.37
C SER A 18 7.90 -11.16 -0.04
N LEU A 19 8.80 -11.16 -1.02
CA LEU A 19 8.50 -11.54 -2.40
C LEU A 19 9.01 -12.97 -2.60
N MET A 20 8.14 -13.88 -3.01
CA MET A 20 8.50 -15.29 -3.18
C MET A 20 7.64 -15.98 -4.25
N PRO A 21 8.09 -17.12 -4.80
CA PRO A 21 7.25 -17.93 -5.68
C PRO A 21 6.05 -18.54 -4.94
N VAL A 22 4.97 -18.76 -5.65
CA VAL A 22 3.74 -19.39 -5.11
C VAL A 22 4.02 -20.73 -4.44
N ARG A 23 4.92 -21.56 -4.99
CA ARG A 23 5.32 -22.85 -4.37
C ARG A 23 5.89 -22.69 -2.96
N GLU A 24 6.52 -21.56 -2.65
CA GLU A 24 7.02 -21.27 -1.30
C GLU A 24 5.91 -20.69 -0.42
N ALA A 25 5.08 -19.79 -0.97
CA ALA A 25 3.92 -19.25 -0.26
C ALA A 25 2.95 -20.35 0.21
N LYS A 26 2.77 -21.42 -0.58
CA LYS A 26 1.98 -22.60 -0.21
C LYS A 26 2.50 -23.34 1.03
N LYS A 27 3.78 -23.16 1.38
CA LYS A 27 4.43 -23.77 2.55
C LYS A 27 4.52 -22.83 3.76
N ALA A 28 4.13 -21.58 3.61
CA ALA A 28 4.22 -20.58 4.67
C ALA A 28 3.29 -20.90 5.84
N LEU A 29 3.69 -20.48 7.04
CA LEU A 29 2.84 -20.57 8.23
C LEU A 29 1.64 -19.64 8.10
N LEU A 30 0.46 -20.17 8.33
CA LEU A 30 -0.80 -19.43 8.19
C LEU A 30 -1.22 -18.76 9.52
N PRO A 31 -1.99 -17.69 9.50
CA PRO A 31 -2.52 -17.03 8.30
C PRO A 31 -1.50 -16.11 7.61
N ILE A 32 -1.61 -15.93 6.29
CA ILE A 32 -0.81 -14.99 5.49
C ILE A 32 -1.71 -14.13 4.60
N PHE A 33 -1.27 -12.90 4.30
CA PHE A 33 -1.83 -12.08 3.24
C PHE A 33 -1.01 -12.26 1.97
N VAL A 34 -1.68 -12.50 0.84
CA VAL A 34 -1.03 -12.75 -0.45
C VAL A 34 -1.63 -11.85 -1.52
N LYS A 35 -0.78 -11.23 -2.33
CA LYS A 35 -1.19 -10.46 -3.51
C LYS A 35 -0.15 -10.53 -4.62
N PRO A 36 -0.53 -10.33 -5.91
CA PRO A 36 0.44 -10.04 -6.97
C PRO A 36 1.26 -8.79 -6.63
N PRO A 37 2.55 -8.72 -7.03
CA PRO A 37 3.40 -7.60 -6.65
C PRO A 37 3.00 -6.27 -7.31
N ASN A 38 2.71 -6.26 -8.62
CA ASN A 38 2.48 -5.03 -9.38
C ASN A 38 1.31 -5.07 -10.35
N ASN A 39 0.53 -6.12 -10.39
CA ASN A 39 -0.59 -6.24 -11.29
C ASN A 39 -1.85 -6.68 -10.55
N LYS A 40 -2.99 -6.65 -11.24
CA LYS A 40 -4.29 -7.09 -10.71
C LYS A 40 -4.75 -8.41 -11.33
N SER A 41 -3.79 -9.25 -11.76
CA SER A 41 -4.09 -10.55 -12.39
C SER A 41 -4.84 -11.49 -11.45
N HIS A 42 -4.57 -11.38 -10.16
CA HIS A 42 -5.22 -12.16 -9.11
C HIS A 42 -5.68 -11.24 -7.98
N LYS A 43 -6.72 -11.66 -7.28
CA LYS A 43 -7.24 -10.92 -6.14
C LYS A 43 -6.32 -11.07 -4.92
N ALA A 44 -6.06 -9.96 -4.22
CA ALA A 44 -5.41 -9.99 -2.92
C ALA A 44 -6.31 -10.70 -1.90
N GLU A 45 -5.74 -11.59 -1.08
CA GLU A 45 -6.51 -12.38 -0.10
C GLU A 45 -5.73 -12.66 1.18
N CYS A 46 -6.47 -12.82 2.27
CA CYS A 46 -5.94 -13.35 3.52
C CYS A 46 -6.17 -14.88 3.54
N VAL A 47 -5.09 -15.63 3.40
CA VAL A 47 -5.11 -17.12 3.34
C VAL A 47 -5.05 -17.65 4.75
N LYS A 48 -6.11 -18.34 5.17
CA LYS A 48 -6.23 -18.98 6.50
C LYS A 48 -5.93 -20.47 6.49
N ASN A 49 -5.99 -21.09 5.33
CA ASN A 49 -5.62 -22.50 5.11
C ASN A 49 -4.99 -22.64 3.71
N GLY A 50 -4.11 -23.61 3.52
CA GLY A 50 -3.28 -23.75 2.30
C GLY A 50 -4.02 -24.04 0.99
N SER A 51 -5.34 -24.27 1.02
CA SER A 51 -6.13 -24.56 -0.18
C SER A 51 -6.51 -23.33 -1.00
N HIS A 52 -6.31 -22.10 -0.49
CA HIS A 52 -6.79 -20.87 -1.12
C HIS A 52 -5.87 -20.28 -2.21
N LEU A 53 -4.64 -20.76 -2.35
CA LEU A 53 -3.74 -20.32 -3.43
C LEU A 53 -3.97 -21.03 -4.77
N THR A 54 -5.11 -21.72 -4.93
CA THR A 54 -5.48 -22.43 -6.17
C THR A 54 -5.72 -21.53 -7.37
N GLN A 55 -5.96 -20.25 -7.14
CA GLN A 55 -6.06 -19.27 -8.23
C GLN A 55 -4.73 -19.07 -8.98
N TYR A 56 -3.59 -19.41 -8.35
CA TYR A 56 -2.27 -19.36 -8.97
C TYR A 56 -1.93 -20.72 -9.56
N THR A 57 -1.99 -20.84 -10.88
CA THR A 57 -1.74 -22.07 -11.63
C THR A 57 -0.24 -22.33 -11.83
N GLU A 58 0.57 -21.26 -11.80
CA GLU A 58 2.01 -21.34 -12.00
C GLU A 58 2.74 -21.26 -10.66
N ASP A 59 3.44 -22.34 -10.31
CA ASP A 59 4.16 -22.43 -9.03
C ASP A 59 5.32 -21.44 -8.89
N ASP A 60 5.89 -20.99 -10.00
CA ASP A 60 6.98 -20.00 -10.05
C ASP A 60 6.48 -18.54 -10.12
N TYR A 61 5.16 -18.33 -10.23
CA TYR A 61 4.59 -16.98 -10.20
C TYR A 61 4.97 -16.28 -8.89
N LEU A 62 5.51 -15.04 -9.01
CA LEU A 62 5.93 -14.28 -7.84
C LEU A 62 4.72 -13.61 -7.17
N VAL A 63 4.66 -13.71 -5.86
CA VAL A 63 3.65 -13.08 -5.00
C VAL A 63 4.31 -12.34 -3.84
N LEU A 64 3.69 -11.23 -3.42
CA LEU A 64 3.97 -10.62 -2.13
C LEU A 64 3.21 -11.39 -1.06
N VAL A 65 3.93 -11.85 -0.05
CA VAL A 65 3.41 -12.52 1.15
C VAL A 65 3.69 -11.63 2.35
N ALA A 66 2.68 -11.36 3.16
CA ALA A 66 2.81 -10.52 4.34
C ALA A 66 2.05 -11.09 5.55
N ASP A 67 2.44 -10.64 6.74
CA ASP A 67 1.62 -10.86 7.94
C ASP A 67 0.28 -10.16 7.75
N PRO A 68 -0.85 -10.80 8.04
CA PRO A 68 -2.15 -10.15 8.06
C PRO A 68 -2.19 -9.08 9.15
N VAL A 69 -2.67 -7.89 8.79
CA VAL A 69 -2.86 -6.77 9.73
C VAL A 69 -4.24 -6.17 9.56
N THR A 70 -4.74 -5.51 10.60
CA THR A 70 -6.00 -4.77 10.55
C THR A 70 -5.68 -3.29 10.30
N TRP A 71 -6.01 -2.80 9.10
CA TRP A 71 -5.91 -1.40 8.74
C TRP A 71 -7.06 -0.61 9.35
N VAL A 72 -6.74 0.46 10.07
CA VAL A 72 -7.75 1.39 10.62
C VAL A 72 -8.06 2.47 9.60
N THR A 73 -7.01 3.08 9.04
CA THR A 73 -7.13 4.10 7.98
C THR A 73 -6.11 3.84 6.90
N GLU A 74 -6.46 4.23 5.66
CA GLU A 74 -5.53 4.19 4.53
C GLU A 74 -5.64 5.47 3.72
N TYR A 75 -4.50 6.06 3.38
CA TYR A 75 -4.36 7.34 2.67
C TYR A 75 -3.56 7.14 1.40
N ARG A 76 -3.98 7.82 0.34
CA ARG A 76 -3.27 7.91 -0.93
C ARG A 76 -2.49 9.20 -1.00
N CYS A 77 -1.19 9.12 -1.30
CA CYS A 77 -0.31 10.26 -1.43
C CYS A 77 0.33 10.24 -2.83
N PHE A 78 0.02 11.24 -3.66
CA PHE A 78 0.76 11.46 -4.90
C PHE A 78 2.04 12.21 -4.59
N ALA A 79 3.14 11.79 -5.21
CA ALA A 79 4.44 12.41 -5.04
C ALA A 79 5.14 12.66 -6.38
N VAL A 80 5.81 13.81 -6.47
CA VAL A 80 6.59 14.25 -7.62
C VAL A 80 7.94 14.76 -7.11
N ASP A 81 9.02 14.36 -7.78
CA ASP A 81 10.39 14.76 -7.43
C ASP A 81 10.71 14.55 -5.94
N GLY A 82 10.23 13.43 -5.39
CA GLY A 82 10.41 13.06 -3.99
C GLY A 82 9.57 13.88 -2.99
N LYS A 83 8.58 14.66 -3.45
CA LYS A 83 7.71 15.47 -2.60
C LYS A 83 6.26 15.02 -2.71
N VAL A 84 5.60 14.81 -1.57
CA VAL A 84 4.15 14.60 -1.53
C VAL A 84 3.45 15.89 -1.93
N VAL A 85 2.62 15.83 -2.98
CA VAL A 85 1.93 17.01 -3.53
C VAL A 85 0.45 17.06 -3.17
N THR A 86 -0.17 15.91 -2.93
CA THR A 86 -1.56 15.84 -2.46
C THR A 86 -1.82 14.51 -1.74
N THR A 87 -2.67 14.55 -0.72
CA THR A 87 -3.03 13.40 0.13
C THR A 87 -4.53 13.34 0.33
N SER A 88 -5.09 12.13 0.31
CA SER A 88 -6.50 11.88 0.61
C SER A 88 -6.66 10.57 1.37
N ILE A 89 -7.56 10.54 2.34
CA ILE A 89 -8.06 9.27 2.87
C ILE A 89 -8.85 8.55 1.78
N TYR A 90 -8.72 7.20 1.69
CA TYR A 90 -9.56 6.44 0.78
C TYR A 90 -10.27 5.25 1.45
N LEU A 91 -9.67 4.67 2.51
CA LEU A 91 -10.33 3.63 3.30
C LEU A 91 -10.31 3.99 4.80
N ARG A 92 -11.38 3.61 5.49
CA ARG A 92 -11.47 3.64 6.95
C ARG A 92 -12.13 2.33 7.39
N LYS A 93 -11.41 1.52 8.18
CA LYS A 93 -11.84 0.17 8.63
C LYS A 93 -12.32 -0.71 7.47
N GLY A 94 -11.59 -0.66 6.35
CA GLY A 94 -11.91 -1.42 5.13
C GLY A 94 -13.04 -0.85 4.27
N GLU A 95 -13.69 0.25 4.69
CA GLU A 95 -14.77 0.89 3.94
C GLU A 95 -14.29 2.07 3.10
N LEU A 96 -14.59 2.03 1.80
CA LEU A 96 -14.26 3.12 0.88
C LEU A 96 -15.02 4.40 1.24
N GLN A 97 -14.29 5.50 1.43
CA GLN A 97 -14.84 6.77 1.95
C GLN A 97 -15.54 7.63 0.88
N ARG A 98 -15.94 7.05 -0.25
CA ARG A 98 -16.67 7.76 -1.33
C ARG A 98 -17.97 8.42 -0.84
N LYS A 99 -18.71 7.76 0.06
CA LYS A 99 -19.97 8.31 0.59
C LYS A 99 -19.76 9.55 1.45
N ASN A 100 -18.57 9.71 2.01
CA ASN A 100 -18.17 10.85 2.82
C ASN A 100 -17.30 11.83 2.04
N ASP A 101 -17.30 11.75 0.70
CA ASP A 101 -16.48 12.58 -0.19
C ASP A 101 -14.99 12.60 0.21
N PHE A 102 -14.48 11.45 0.67
CA PHE A 102 -13.09 11.26 1.12
C PHE A 102 -12.65 12.29 2.19
N GLN A 103 -13.56 12.71 3.06
CA GLN A 103 -13.27 13.69 4.09
C GLN A 103 -12.41 13.10 5.21
N ALA A 104 -11.39 13.86 5.59
CA ALA A 104 -10.55 13.61 6.76
C ALA A 104 -10.22 14.96 7.43
N THR A 105 -9.79 14.94 8.69
CA THR A 105 -9.36 16.18 9.36
C THR A 105 -8.04 16.67 8.78
N LYS A 106 -7.73 17.94 9.00
CA LYS A 106 -6.44 18.52 8.57
C LYS A 106 -5.26 17.85 9.27
N GLU A 107 -5.45 17.47 10.51
CA GLU A 107 -4.47 16.78 11.34
C GLU A 107 -4.18 15.38 10.77
N GLU A 108 -5.22 14.59 10.46
CA GLU A 108 -5.07 13.27 9.84
C GLU A 108 -4.31 13.36 8.51
N LEU A 109 -4.67 14.32 7.64
CA LEU A 109 -3.99 14.51 6.36
C LEU A 109 -2.53 14.95 6.54
N ALA A 110 -2.26 15.84 7.51
CA ALA A 110 -0.92 16.31 7.80
C ALA A 110 -0.02 15.17 8.33
N GLU A 111 -0.52 14.31 9.22
CA GLU A 111 0.21 13.16 9.73
C GLU A 111 0.49 12.13 8.64
N ALA A 112 -0.51 11.80 7.80
CA ALA A 112 -0.33 10.90 6.66
C ALA A 112 0.72 11.43 5.67
N THR A 113 0.63 12.73 5.32
CA THR A 113 1.58 13.41 4.44
C THR A 113 3.00 13.38 5.02
N LYS A 114 3.14 13.69 6.31
CA LYS A 114 4.42 13.67 7.02
C LYS A 114 5.04 12.28 7.02
N PHE A 115 4.25 11.25 7.32
CA PHE A 115 4.75 9.87 7.33
C PHE A 115 5.19 9.44 5.92
N ALA A 116 4.36 9.69 4.89
CA ALA A 116 4.71 9.40 3.51
C ALA A 116 5.98 10.13 3.06
N GLN A 117 6.15 11.41 3.44
CA GLN A 117 7.35 12.19 3.13
C GLN A 117 8.60 11.61 3.81
N CYS A 118 8.51 11.20 5.08
CA CYS A 118 9.65 10.55 5.76
C CYS A 118 10.09 9.26 5.04
N VAL A 119 9.15 8.47 4.52
CA VAL A 119 9.48 7.28 3.73
C VAL A 119 10.20 7.66 2.44
N LEU A 120 9.70 8.67 1.72
CA LEU A 120 10.28 9.12 0.45
C LEU A 120 11.67 9.74 0.63
N ASP A 121 11.91 10.45 1.72
CA ASP A 121 13.21 11.06 2.02
C ASP A 121 14.33 10.01 2.28
N GLU A 122 13.95 8.80 2.72
CA GLU A 122 14.88 7.72 3.03
C GLU A 122 14.94 6.63 1.95
N THR A 123 14.14 6.73 0.88
CA THR A 123 14.04 5.66 -0.13
C THR A 123 14.10 6.19 -1.55
N VAL A 124 14.64 5.36 -2.45
CA VAL A 124 14.61 5.66 -3.88
C VAL A 124 13.32 5.10 -4.47
N THR A 125 12.54 5.95 -5.11
CA THR A 125 11.28 5.58 -5.77
C THR A 125 11.28 6.04 -7.22
N PRO A 126 10.49 5.41 -8.11
CA PRO A 126 10.17 5.98 -9.41
C PRO A 126 9.52 7.36 -9.26
N ASN A 127 9.54 8.17 -10.33
CA ASN A 127 8.94 9.51 -10.34
C ASN A 127 8.14 9.72 -11.63
N PRO A 128 6.91 10.18 -11.56
CA PRO A 128 6.08 10.38 -10.37
C PRO A 128 5.55 9.05 -9.78
N ILE A 129 5.13 9.07 -8.52
CA ILE A 129 4.70 7.86 -7.80
C ILE A 129 3.48 8.13 -6.91
N VAL A 130 2.75 7.08 -6.60
CA VAL A 130 1.75 7.06 -5.53
C VAL A 130 2.24 6.15 -4.43
N ILE A 131 2.31 6.67 -3.21
CA ILE A 131 2.53 5.87 -2.00
C ILE A 131 1.26 5.84 -1.17
N ASP A 132 0.78 4.64 -0.88
CA ASP A 132 -0.34 4.43 0.03
C ASP A 132 0.20 4.13 1.43
N VAL A 133 -0.27 4.89 2.42
CA VAL A 133 0.12 4.76 3.84
C VAL A 133 -1.12 4.63 4.69
N GLY A 134 -0.99 4.10 5.89
CA GLY A 134 -2.13 3.94 6.78
C GLY A 134 -1.74 3.63 8.20
N THR A 135 -2.73 3.49 9.08
CA THR A 135 -2.54 3.06 10.45
C THR A 135 -2.98 1.62 10.65
N ILE A 136 -2.18 0.85 11.38
CA ILE A 136 -2.43 -0.53 11.77
C ILE A 136 -2.86 -0.56 13.23
N ASP A 137 -3.94 -1.26 13.54
CA ASP A 137 -4.39 -1.56 14.90
C ASP A 137 -3.41 -2.53 15.60
N ARG A 138 -2.90 -2.13 16.78
CA ARG A 138 -2.08 -2.93 17.68
C ARG A 138 -2.78 -3.22 19.01
N GLY A 139 -4.11 -3.10 19.04
CA GLY A 139 -4.97 -3.34 20.19
C GLY A 139 -5.12 -2.12 21.09
N ASN A 140 -4.06 -1.54 21.61
CA ASN A 140 -4.06 -0.39 22.51
C ASN A 140 -3.53 0.92 21.88
N HIS A 141 -3.00 0.86 20.70
CA HIS A 141 -2.52 2.01 19.92
C HIS A 141 -2.48 1.68 18.43
N GLU A 142 -2.37 2.71 17.59
CA GLU A 142 -2.19 2.59 16.16
C GLU A 142 -0.75 2.94 15.79
N VAL A 143 -0.24 2.30 14.74
CA VAL A 143 1.08 2.57 14.19
C VAL A 143 0.99 2.87 12.70
N TRP A 144 1.70 3.89 12.23
CA TRP A 144 1.81 4.19 10.81
C TRP A 144 2.61 3.14 10.06
N ALA A 145 2.12 2.77 8.89
CA ALA A 145 2.82 1.84 8.02
C ALA A 145 2.54 2.13 6.54
N VAL A 146 3.47 1.72 5.68
CA VAL A 146 3.27 1.74 4.22
C VAL A 146 2.37 0.58 3.81
N VAL A 147 1.33 0.89 3.05
CA VAL A 147 0.43 -0.10 2.46
C VAL A 147 1.06 -0.66 1.18
N GLU A 148 1.33 0.23 0.21
CA GLU A 148 1.91 -0.14 -1.09
C GLU A 148 2.46 1.08 -1.84
N LEU A 149 3.19 0.81 -2.93
CA LEU A 149 3.67 1.78 -3.90
C LEU A 149 3.02 1.48 -5.26
N ASN A 150 2.49 2.50 -5.93
CA ASN A 150 1.80 2.35 -7.20
C ASN A 150 2.31 3.36 -8.23
N ALA A 151 2.21 3.03 -9.52
CA ALA A 151 2.44 3.98 -10.59
C ALA A 151 1.36 5.08 -10.57
N ALA A 152 1.76 6.34 -10.66
CA ALA A 152 0.82 7.47 -10.59
C ALA A 152 -0.23 7.41 -11.72
N TRP A 153 0.17 7.05 -12.94
CA TRP A 153 -0.73 6.97 -14.11
C TRP A 153 -1.83 5.91 -13.99
N GLY A 154 -1.58 4.84 -13.21
CA GLY A 154 -2.52 3.73 -13.01
C GLY A 154 -3.34 3.84 -11.72
N SER A 155 -3.18 4.92 -10.96
CA SER A 155 -3.77 5.09 -9.63
C SER A 155 -5.06 5.93 -9.68
N GLY A 156 -6.07 5.49 -8.93
CA GLY A 156 -7.27 6.31 -8.71
C GLY A 156 -6.96 7.54 -7.86
N ILE A 157 -7.61 8.66 -8.17
CA ILE A 157 -7.32 9.93 -7.48
C ILE A 157 -7.99 10.06 -6.11
N TYR A 158 -9.12 9.36 -5.91
CA TYR A 158 -9.98 9.48 -4.72
C TYR A 158 -10.34 10.95 -4.41
N GLY A 159 -10.04 11.47 -3.21
CA GLY A 159 -10.23 12.87 -2.83
C GLY A 159 -8.96 13.73 -2.94
N CYS A 160 -7.91 13.25 -3.60
CA CYS A 160 -6.71 14.07 -3.88
C CYS A 160 -7.04 15.24 -4.79
N ASP A 161 -6.32 16.37 -4.66
CA ASP A 161 -6.52 17.56 -5.50
C ASP A 161 -6.27 17.21 -6.99
N PRO A 162 -7.28 17.31 -7.87
CA PRO A 162 -7.14 16.96 -9.27
C PRO A 162 -6.07 17.77 -10.02
N LYS A 163 -5.83 19.01 -9.61
CA LYS A 163 -4.81 19.88 -10.24
C LYS A 163 -3.41 19.37 -9.91
N GLU A 164 -3.17 18.99 -8.67
CA GLU A 164 -1.87 18.44 -8.25
C GLU A 164 -1.65 17.05 -8.85
N VAL A 165 -2.70 16.22 -8.95
CA VAL A 165 -2.63 14.93 -9.65
C VAL A 165 -2.30 15.12 -11.13
N LEU A 166 -2.95 16.07 -11.82
CA LEU A 166 -2.67 16.35 -13.24
C LEU A 166 -1.21 16.78 -13.44
N LYS A 167 -0.70 17.71 -12.62
CA LYS A 167 0.71 18.11 -12.66
C LYS A 167 1.66 16.91 -12.44
N ALA A 168 1.29 15.98 -11.56
CA ALA A 168 2.07 14.77 -11.38
C ALA A 168 2.09 13.91 -12.65
N LEU A 169 0.96 13.78 -13.33
CA LEU A 169 0.85 12.98 -14.56
C LEU A 169 1.56 13.62 -15.76
N GLU A 170 1.69 14.94 -15.81
CA GLU A 170 2.43 15.66 -16.87
C GLU A 170 3.95 15.44 -16.80
N ARG A 171 4.47 14.83 -15.72
CA ARG A 171 5.89 14.48 -15.55
C ARG A 171 6.28 13.12 -16.13
N TYR A 172 5.31 12.36 -16.68
CA TYR A 172 5.57 11.15 -17.45
C TYR A 172 6.03 11.55 -18.87
#